data_c8676cf2cedd2ec050e7de55fefbd203
#
_entry.id   c8676cf2cedd2ec050e7de55fefbd203
#
_cell.length_a   1.000
_cell.length_b   1.000
_cell.length_c   1.000
_cell.angle_alpha   90.00
_cell.angle_beta   90.00
_cell.angle_gamma   90.00
#
_symmetry.space_group_name_H-M   'P 1'
#
loop_
_entity.id
_entity.type
_entity.pdbx_description
1 polymer ?
#
loop_
_entity_poly.entity_id
_entity_poly.type
_entity_poly.pdbx_seq_one_letter_code
_entity_poly.pdbx_strand_id
1 'polypeptide(L)'
;SIGVMYAHKLFKYIGRLNRQRQLLNKRILTAVLRTEEKARSRFSKELHDGLGPLLSSARMSLSALARDERSPEQKEIIDNTTYVIDEAIRSLREISNNLSPHVLNDFGLARGVQNFIDKSAAMHDVKIRFTTNLRSERFDTDVEVILYRVICELINNSLKHAACSSINLSLSQNGTELALDYTDDGRGFNPQAMMDCGMG
;
A
#
# COMPACT_ATOMS: atom_id res chain seq x y z
N SER A 1 -57.31 -9.11 2.03
CA SER A 1 -57.24 -10.23 1.05
C SER A 1 -56.02 -11.07 1.35
N ILE A 2 -56.16 -12.38 1.36
CA ILE A 2 -55.13 -13.37 1.66
C ILE A 2 -53.89 -13.18 0.78
N GLY A 3 -54.05 -12.82 -0.47
CA GLY A 3 -52.95 -12.59 -1.43
C GLY A 3 -52.00 -11.47 -1.03
N VAL A 4 -52.49 -10.37 -0.48
CA VAL A 4 -51.64 -9.24 -0.03
C VAL A 4 -50.77 -9.64 1.19
N MET A 5 -51.33 -10.47 2.04
CA MET A 5 -50.61 -10.97 3.23
C MET A 5 -49.47 -11.94 2.85
N TYR A 6 -49.71 -12.80 1.84
CA TYR A 6 -48.64 -13.67 1.30
C TYR A 6 -47.54 -12.87 0.58
N ALA A 7 -47.91 -11.91 -0.23
CA ALA A 7 -46.94 -11.04 -0.89
C ALA A 7 -46.06 -10.29 0.13
N HIS A 8 -46.65 -9.74 1.20
CA HIS A 8 -45.89 -9.05 2.24
C HIS A 8 -44.93 -9.98 3.02
N LYS A 9 -45.35 -11.22 3.33
CA LYS A 9 -44.48 -12.24 3.95
C LYS A 9 -43.33 -12.60 3.02
N LEU A 10 -43.59 -12.79 1.73
CA LEU A 10 -42.57 -13.11 0.74
C LEU A 10 -41.54 -11.99 0.58
N PHE A 11 -41.98 -10.72 0.51
CA PHE A 11 -41.09 -9.56 0.46
C PHE A 11 -40.19 -9.47 1.71
N LYS A 12 -40.75 -9.70 2.90
CA LYS A 12 -39.95 -9.74 4.14
C LYS A 12 -38.93 -10.88 4.13
N TYR A 13 -39.31 -12.04 3.62
CA TYR A 13 -38.43 -13.20 3.51
C TYR A 13 -37.27 -12.94 2.55
N ILE A 14 -37.57 -12.44 1.35
CA ILE A 14 -36.55 -12.05 0.35
C ILE A 14 -35.62 -10.97 0.90
N GLY A 15 -36.15 -9.96 1.59
CA GLY A 15 -35.35 -8.91 2.21
C GLY A 15 -34.39 -9.44 3.29
N ARG A 16 -34.83 -10.46 4.09
CA ARG A 16 -33.94 -11.13 5.06
C ARG A 16 -32.85 -11.93 4.38
N LEU A 17 -33.16 -12.70 3.35
CA LEU A 17 -32.19 -13.47 2.57
C LEU A 17 -31.12 -12.57 1.93
N ASN A 18 -31.54 -11.48 1.31
CA ASN A 18 -30.62 -10.52 0.71
C ASN A 18 -29.70 -9.89 1.75
N ARG A 19 -30.23 -9.53 2.92
CA ARG A 19 -29.43 -8.99 4.03
C ARG A 19 -28.41 -10.01 4.55
N GLN A 20 -28.83 -11.26 4.72
CA GLN A 20 -27.92 -12.34 5.14
C GLN A 20 -26.83 -12.59 4.11
N ARG A 21 -27.17 -12.59 2.82
CA ARG A 21 -26.21 -12.75 1.73
C ARG A 21 -25.19 -11.61 1.71
N GLN A 22 -25.65 -10.37 1.89
CA GLN A 22 -24.74 -9.21 1.96
C GLN A 22 -23.80 -9.30 3.16
N LEU A 23 -24.31 -9.68 4.32
CA LEU A 23 -23.48 -9.87 5.53
C LEU A 23 -22.46 -10.99 5.35
N LEU A 24 -22.85 -12.09 4.72
CA LEU A 24 -21.95 -13.21 4.43
C LEU A 24 -20.87 -12.79 3.44
N ASN A 25 -21.24 -12.14 2.34
CA ASN A 25 -20.27 -11.63 1.35
C ASN A 25 -19.29 -10.65 1.99
N LYS A 26 -19.77 -9.73 2.85
CA LYS A 26 -18.90 -8.82 3.60
C LYS A 26 -17.91 -9.57 4.50
N ARG A 27 -18.36 -10.61 5.21
CA ARG A 27 -17.50 -11.43 6.07
C ARG A 27 -16.45 -12.19 5.27
N ILE A 28 -16.84 -12.80 4.15
CA ILE A 28 -15.93 -13.52 3.25
C ILE A 28 -14.88 -12.54 2.72
N LEU A 29 -15.29 -11.40 2.19
CA LEU A 29 -14.37 -10.38 1.67
C LEU A 29 -13.38 -9.92 2.74
N THR A 30 -13.88 -9.61 3.95
CA THR A 30 -13.02 -9.21 5.08
C THR A 30 -12.03 -10.32 5.46
N ALA A 31 -12.46 -11.58 5.48
CA ALA A 31 -11.59 -12.71 5.78
C ALA A 31 -10.50 -12.90 4.71
N VAL A 32 -10.85 -12.77 3.43
CA VAL A 32 -9.90 -12.84 2.31
C VAL A 32 -8.87 -11.73 2.42
N LEU A 33 -9.32 -10.48 2.60
CA LEU A 33 -8.41 -9.33 2.73
C LEU A 33 -7.45 -9.48 3.92
N ARG A 34 -7.95 -9.95 5.07
CA ARG A 34 -7.10 -10.21 6.25
C ARG A 34 -6.09 -11.33 6.02
N THR A 35 -6.47 -12.39 5.31
CA THR A 35 -5.57 -13.50 5.00
C THR A 35 -4.48 -13.06 4.02
N GLU A 36 -4.87 -12.32 2.99
CA GLU A 36 -3.92 -11.74 2.03
C GLU A 36 -2.93 -10.81 2.74
N GLU A 37 -3.42 -9.94 3.63
CA GLU A 37 -2.59 -9.02 4.38
C GLU A 37 -1.57 -9.74 5.28
N LYS A 38 -2.02 -10.77 6.00
CA LYS A 38 -1.11 -11.59 6.83
C LYS A 38 -0.04 -12.28 5.99
N ALA A 39 -0.41 -12.81 4.81
CA ALA A 39 0.53 -13.44 3.91
C ALA A 39 1.57 -12.43 3.40
N ARG A 40 1.16 -11.24 3.01
CA ARG A 40 2.05 -10.16 2.55
C ARG A 40 2.99 -9.68 3.66
N SER A 41 2.47 -9.47 4.86
CA SER A 41 3.26 -9.06 6.03
C SER A 41 4.31 -10.09 6.38
N ARG A 42 3.94 -11.38 6.39
CA ARG A 42 4.86 -12.47 6.62
C ARG A 42 5.95 -12.52 5.55
N PHE A 43 5.57 -12.42 4.27
CA PHE A 43 6.52 -12.44 3.15
C PHE A 43 7.49 -11.26 3.19
N SER A 44 7.00 -10.06 3.50
CA SER A 44 7.84 -8.88 3.73
C SER A 44 8.89 -9.13 4.80
N LYS A 45 8.47 -9.71 5.94
CA LYS A 45 9.37 -10.02 7.05
C LYS A 45 10.41 -11.08 6.64
N GLU A 46 10.00 -12.13 5.96
CA GLU A 46 10.91 -13.19 5.47
C GLU A 46 11.95 -12.64 4.47
N LEU A 47 11.55 -11.70 3.60
CA LEU A 47 12.48 -11.01 2.71
C LEU A 47 13.48 -10.14 3.48
N HIS A 48 12.98 -9.34 4.41
CA HIS A 48 13.81 -8.44 5.20
C HIS A 48 14.80 -9.20 6.08
N ASP A 49 14.33 -10.21 6.81
CA ASP A 49 15.12 -10.96 7.78
C ASP A 49 16.03 -12.01 7.11
N GLY A 50 15.66 -12.50 5.93
CA GLY A 50 16.42 -13.48 5.17
C GLY A 50 17.46 -12.86 4.24
N LEU A 51 17.00 -12.03 3.30
CA LEU A 51 17.88 -11.47 2.26
C LEU A 51 18.65 -10.23 2.70
N GLY A 52 18.09 -9.41 3.59
CA GLY A 52 18.72 -8.18 4.05
C GLY A 52 20.11 -8.40 4.67
N PRO A 53 20.26 -9.29 5.65
CA PRO A 53 21.56 -9.60 6.25
C PRO A 53 22.56 -10.21 5.27
N LEU A 54 22.12 -11.07 4.34
CA LEU A 54 22.98 -11.69 3.32
C LEU A 54 23.59 -10.65 2.39
N LEU A 55 22.77 -9.76 1.86
CA LEU A 55 23.24 -8.67 0.99
C LEU A 55 24.15 -7.69 1.75
N SER A 56 23.82 -7.38 3.01
CA SER A 56 24.67 -6.54 3.85
C SER A 56 26.01 -7.17 4.15
N SER A 57 26.06 -8.49 4.40
CA SER A 57 27.29 -9.26 4.60
C SER A 57 28.15 -9.27 3.31
N ALA A 58 27.53 -9.53 2.16
CA ALA A 58 28.24 -9.50 0.88
C ALA A 58 28.84 -8.12 0.60
N ARG A 59 28.11 -7.04 0.87
CA ARG A 59 28.59 -5.66 0.75
C ARG A 59 29.78 -5.40 1.68
N MET A 60 29.71 -5.85 2.94
CA MET A 60 30.82 -5.70 3.88
C MET A 60 32.07 -6.44 3.41
N SER A 61 31.93 -7.66 2.86
CA SER A 61 33.04 -8.45 2.32
C SER A 61 33.70 -7.72 1.13
N LEU A 62 32.92 -7.15 0.23
CA LEU A 62 33.45 -6.34 -0.87
C LEU A 62 34.19 -5.07 -0.37
N SER A 63 33.60 -4.40 0.63
CA SER A 63 34.25 -3.22 1.23
C SER A 63 35.56 -3.56 1.92
N ALA A 64 35.68 -4.75 2.51
CA ALA A 64 36.97 -5.23 3.06
C ALA A 64 37.97 -5.51 1.95
N LEU A 65 37.54 -6.15 0.87
CA LEU A 65 38.40 -6.39 -0.30
C LEU A 65 38.88 -5.10 -0.97
N ALA A 66 38.09 -4.03 -0.97
CA ALA A 66 38.43 -2.75 -1.61
C ALA A 66 39.56 -1.98 -0.88
N ARG A 67 39.93 -2.38 0.34
CA ARG A 67 40.99 -1.70 1.15
C ARG A 67 42.40 -2.06 0.76
N ASP A 68 42.62 -3.18 0.07
CA ASP A 68 43.95 -3.63 -0.34
C ASP A 68 44.38 -2.98 -1.66
N GLU A 69 45.69 -2.88 -1.89
CA GLU A 69 46.24 -2.45 -3.22
C GLU A 69 45.83 -3.43 -4.32
N ARG A 70 45.15 -2.95 -5.33
CA ARG A 70 44.58 -3.75 -6.42
C ARG A 70 44.85 -3.15 -7.77
N SER A 71 44.85 -4.00 -8.82
CA SER A 71 44.88 -3.52 -10.20
C SER A 71 43.65 -2.69 -10.55
N PRO A 72 43.73 -1.76 -11.52
CA PRO A 72 42.60 -0.98 -11.98
C PRO A 72 41.38 -1.85 -12.35
N GLU A 73 41.61 -2.97 -13.03
CA GLU A 73 40.57 -3.92 -13.43
C GLU A 73 39.87 -4.57 -12.24
N GLN A 74 40.60 -4.96 -11.21
CA GLN A 74 40.04 -5.53 -9.97
C GLN A 74 39.18 -4.50 -9.23
N LYS A 75 39.64 -3.25 -9.21
CA LYS A 75 38.89 -2.14 -8.60
C LYS A 75 37.58 -1.90 -9.32
N GLU A 76 37.59 -1.86 -10.66
CA GLU A 76 36.39 -1.72 -11.46
C GLU A 76 35.36 -2.84 -11.21
N ILE A 77 35.81 -4.10 -11.09
CA ILE A 77 34.96 -5.25 -10.78
C ILE A 77 34.34 -5.08 -9.38
N ILE A 78 35.09 -4.66 -8.38
CA ILE A 78 34.61 -4.45 -7.02
C ILE A 78 33.59 -3.31 -6.99
N ASP A 79 33.86 -2.19 -7.64
CA ASP A 79 32.99 -1.03 -7.71
C ASP A 79 31.65 -1.39 -8.38
N ASN A 80 31.70 -2.09 -9.54
CA ASN A 80 30.51 -2.56 -10.24
C ASN A 80 29.69 -3.56 -9.39
N THR A 81 30.37 -4.50 -8.73
CA THR A 81 29.67 -5.49 -7.87
C THR A 81 29.04 -4.82 -6.66
N THR A 82 29.72 -3.84 -6.07
CA THR A 82 29.18 -3.05 -4.94
C THR A 82 27.95 -2.28 -5.38
N TYR A 83 27.97 -1.66 -6.55
CA TYR A 83 26.81 -0.97 -7.13
C TYR A 83 25.60 -1.91 -7.30
N VAL A 84 25.82 -3.12 -7.86
CA VAL A 84 24.75 -4.11 -8.04
C VAL A 84 24.15 -4.55 -6.70
N ILE A 85 25.00 -4.75 -5.68
CA ILE A 85 24.51 -5.11 -4.34
C ILE A 85 23.72 -3.97 -3.70
N ASP A 86 24.16 -2.73 -3.84
CA ASP A 86 23.45 -1.57 -3.31
C ASP A 86 22.09 -1.36 -4.02
N GLU A 87 22.02 -1.66 -5.33
CA GLU A 87 20.73 -1.70 -6.06
C GLU A 87 19.81 -2.82 -5.57
N ALA A 88 20.36 -4.02 -5.33
CA ALA A 88 19.59 -5.13 -4.81
C ALA A 88 19.05 -4.84 -3.39
N ILE A 89 19.84 -4.18 -2.54
CA ILE A 89 19.38 -3.73 -1.19
C ILE A 89 18.27 -2.69 -1.32
N ARG A 90 18.39 -1.73 -2.23
CA ARG A 90 17.34 -0.72 -2.49
C ARG A 90 16.05 -1.38 -2.96
N SER A 91 16.13 -2.24 -3.95
CA SER A 91 14.97 -2.98 -4.49
C SER A 91 14.31 -3.87 -3.43
N LEU A 92 15.10 -4.57 -2.62
CA LEU A 92 14.57 -5.37 -1.52
C LEU A 92 13.79 -4.52 -0.52
N ARG A 93 14.32 -3.35 -0.13
CA ARG A 93 13.64 -2.43 0.79
C ARG A 93 12.35 -1.89 0.19
N GLU A 94 12.36 -1.55 -1.09
CA GLU A 94 11.18 -1.07 -1.81
C GLU A 94 10.10 -2.14 -1.87
N ILE A 95 10.43 -3.37 -2.26
CA ILE A 95 9.50 -4.50 -2.30
C ILE A 95 8.97 -4.79 -0.89
N SER A 96 9.83 -4.83 0.12
CA SER A 96 9.42 -5.08 1.50
C SER A 96 8.47 -4.01 2.03
N ASN A 97 8.75 -2.73 1.76
CA ASN A 97 7.88 -1.62 2.15
C ASN A 97 6.53 -1.63 1.42
N ASN A 98 6.50 -2.06 0.16
CA ASN A 98 5.27 -2.22 -0.61
C ASN A 98 4.43 -3.42 -0.12
N LEU A 99 5.08 -4.46 0.38
CA LEU A 99 4.41 -5.65 0.93
C LEU A 99 3.87 -5.43 2.35
N SER A 100 4.62 -4.79 3.23
CA SER A 100 4.19 -4.48 4.60
C SER A 100 4.89 -3.22 5.09
N PRO A 101 4.16 -2.12 5.28
CA PRO A 101 4.76 -0.85 5.66
C PRO A 101 5.15 -0.87 7.15
N HIS A 102 6.41 -1.25 7.44
CA HIS A 102 6.97 -1.22 8.81
C HIS A 102 6.85 0.17 9.46
N VAL A 103 6.82 1.22 8.64
CA VAL A 103 6.63 2.61 9.08
C VAL A 103 5.35 2.81 9.89
N LEU A 104 4.31 1.98 9.66
CA LEU A 104 3.07 2.05 10.44
C LEU A 104 3.25 1.57 11.87
N ASN A 105 4.08 0.56 12.09
CA ASN A 105 4.34 0.02 13.43
C ASN A 105 5.03 1.07 14.32
N ASP A 106 5.97 1.82 13.75
CA ASP A 106 6.80 2.78 14.49
C ASP A 106 6.13 4.14 14.63
N PHE A 107 5.42 4.60 13.60
CA PHE A 107 4.97 6.00 13.50
C PHE A 107 3.45 6.16 13.33
N GLY A 108 2.71 5.07 13.12
CA GLY A 108 1.27 5.10 12.88
C GLY A 108 0.88 5.62 11.48
N LEU A 109 -0.45 5.64 11.24
CA LEU A 109 -1.01 5.89 9.91
C LEU A 109 -0.68 7.29 9.35
N ALA A 110 -0.93 8.34 10.13
CA ALA A 110 -0.74 9.72 9.65
C ALA A 110 0.70 10.01 9.23
N ARG A 111 1.69 9.62 10.05
CA ARG A 111 3.11 9.79 9.73
C ARG A 111 3.57 8.88 8.60
N GLY A 112 3.04 7.65 8.54
CA GLY A 112 3.32 6.73 7.44
C GLY A 112 2.91 7.32 6.10
N VAL A 113 1.71 7.87 6.02
CA VAL A 113 1.17 8.56 4.83
C VAL A 113 2.01 9.78 4.48
N GLN A 114 2.35 10.64 5.46
CA GLN A 114 3.19 11.82 5.20
C GLN A 114 4.55 11.42 4.63
N ASN A 115 5.22 10.42 5.21
CA ASN A 115 6.50 9.90 4.70
C ASN A 115 6.41 9.40 3.25
N PHE A 116 5.31 8.73 2.90
CA PHE A 116 5.10 8.28 1.52
C PHE A 116 4.92 9.47 0.57
N ILE A 117 4.14 10.46 0.97
CA ILE A 117 3.89 11.68 0.19
C ILE A 117 5.20 12.44 -0.05
N ASP A 118 6.01 12.65 0.98
CA ASP A 118 7.28 13.39 0.88
C ASP A 118 8.24 12.72 -0.10
N LYS A 119 8.33 11.38 -0.08
CA LYS A 119 9.13 10.60 -1.03
C LYS A 119 8.57 10.69 -2.45
N SER A 120 7.27 10.59 -2.62
CA SER A 120 6.61 10.66 -3.92
C SER A 120 6.75 12.04 -4.55
N ALA A 121 6.55 13.10 -3.78
CA ALA A 121 6.72 14.48 -4.23
C ALA A 121 8.17 14.81 -4.64
N ALA A 122 9.16 14.20 -3.99
CA ALA A 122 10.57 14.38 -4.35
C ALA A 122 10.94 13.75 -5.71
N MET A 123 10.17 12.77 -6.18
CA MET A 123 10.41 12.05 -7.45
C MET A 123 9.54 12.53 -8.60
N HIS A 124 8.49 13.28 -8.33
CA HIS A 124 7.50 13.72 -9.32
C HIS A 124 7.22 15.22 -9.14
N ASP A 125 7.06 15.93 -10.25
CA ASP A 125 6.69 17.37 -10.24
C ASP A 125 5.17 17.53 -10.06
N VAL A 126 4.64 17.02 -8.93
CA VAL A 126 3.22 17.06 -8.56
C VAL A 126 3.08 17.59 -7.14
N LYS A 127 2.16 18.53 -6.94
CA LYS A 127 1.87 19.08 -5.60
C LYS A 127 0.90 18.17 -4.87
N ILE A 128 1.36 17.51 -3.79
CA ILE A 128 0.51 16.66 -2.96
C ILE A 128 0.24 17.37 -1.65
N ARG A 129 -1.04 17.69 -1.39
CA ARG A 129 -1.48 18.30 -0.13
C ARG A 129 -2.15 17.23 0.74
N PHE A 130 -1.63 17.06 1.94
CA PHE A 130 -2.20 16.15 2.93
C PHE A 130 -2.71 16.94 4.14
N THR A 131 -3.95 16.69 4.53
CA THR A 131 -4.55 17.26 5.73
C THR A 131 -5.11 16.15 6.62
N THR A 132 -4.89 16.25 7.93
CA THR A 132 -5.39 15.24 8.87
C THR A 132 -5.61 15.86 10.25
N ASN A 133 -6.61 15.38 10.98
CA ASN A 133 -6.80 15.66 12.40
C ASN A 133 -6.22 14.56 13.30
N LEU A 134 -5.68 13.47 12.69
CA LEU A 134 -4.99 12.42 13.44
C LEU A 134 -3.63 12.92 13.92
N ARG A 135 -3.30 12.70 15.20
CA ARG A 135 -2.00 13.06 15.78
C ARG A 135 -1.14 11.81 15.98
N SER A 136 -1.44 11.05 17.02
CA SER A 136 -0.73 9.83 17.40
C SER A 136 -1.69 8.68 17.70
N GLU A 137 -2.94 8.81 17.27
CA GLU A 137 -3.94 7.78 17.42
C GLU A 137 -3.52 6.50 16.69
N ARG A 138 -3.73 5.38 17.35
CA ARG A 138 -3.48 4.05 16.80
C ARG A 138 -4.82 3.35 16.59
N PHE A 139 -4.92 2.70 15.48
CA PHE A 139 -6.07 1.90 15.09
C PHE A 139 -5.70 0.42 15.06
N ASP A 140 -6.69 -0.42 14.83
CA ASP A 140 -6.43 -1.83 14.53
C ASP A 140 -5.43 -1.92 13.38
N THR A 141 -4.40 -2.75 13.54
CA THR A 141 -3.30 -2.87 12.55
C THR A 141 -3.82 -3.14 11.14
N ASP A 142 -4.86 -3.99 11.02
CA ASP A 142 -5.48 -4.28 9.73
C ASP A 142 -6.08 -3.01 9.10
N VAL A 143 -6.68 -2.14 9.91
CA VAL A 143 -7.27 -0.87 9.45
C VAL A 143 -6.19 0.10 8.98
N GLU A 144 -5.13 0.29 9.79
CA GLU A 144 -4.00 1.16 9.42
C GLU A 144 -3.35 0.72 8.11
N VAL A 145 -3.10 -0.57 7.95
CA VAL A 145 -2.46 -1.13 6.76
C VAL A 145 -3.35 -1.01 5.52
N ILE A 146 -4.63 -1.33 5.62
CA ILE A 146 -5.57 -1.22 4.50
C ILE A 146 -5.68 0.24 4.04
N LEU A 147 -5.88 1.19 4.97
CA LEU A 147 -5.99 2.60 4.63
C LEU A 147 -4.69 3.14 4.02
N TYR A 148 -3.55 2.81 4.59
CA TYR A 148 -2.25 3.19 4.04
C TYR A 148 -2.09 2.72 2.59
N ARG A 149 -2.43 1.46 2.30
CA ARG A 149 -2.35 0.90 0.94
C ARG A 149 -3.28 1.58 -0.03
N VAL A 150 -4.54 1.78 0.37
CA VAL A 150 -5.50 2.51 -0.46
C VAL A 150 -4.95 3.89 -0.83
N ILE A 151 -4.40 4.61 0.15
CA ILE A 151 -3.80 5.93 -0.08
C ILE A 151 -2.61 5.85 -1.04
N CYS A 152 -1.68 4.92 -0.79
CA CYS A 152 -0.50 4.73 -1.66
C CYS A 152 -0.92 4.37 -3.09
N GLU A 153 -1.91 3.49 -3.25
CA GLU A 153 -2.41 3.08 -4.57
C GLU A 153 -3.10 4.25 -5.30
N LEU A 154 -3.93 5.03 -4.61
CA LEU A 154 -4.57 6.21 -5.18
C LEU A 154 -3.52 7.21 -5.68
N ILE A 155 -2.51 7.54 -4.85
CA ILE A 155 -1.42 8.45 -5.23
C ILE A 155 -0.64 7.89 -6.43
N ASN A 156 -0.24 6.61 -6.39
CA ASN A 156 0.49 5.97 -7.48
C ASN A 156 -0.31 5.97 -8.80
N ASN A 157 -1.62 5.73 -8.73
CA ASN A 157 -2.49 5.77 -9.90
C ASN A 157 -2.58 7.17 -10.50
N SER A 158 -2.70 8.20 -9.68
CA SER A 158 -2.71 9.58 -10.17
C SER A 158 -1.37 9.97 -10.76
N LEU A 159 -0.23 9.62 -10.14
CA LEU A 159 1.10 9.90 -10.66
C LEU A 159 1.39 9.19 -11.99
N LYS A 160 0.94 7.93 -12.15
CA LYS A 160 1.21 7.13 -13.35
C LYS A 160 0.22 7.37 -14.49
N HIS A 161 -1.03 7.63 -14.18
CA HIS A 161 -2.10 7.51 -15.16
C HIS A 161 -2.95 8.78 -15.34
N ALA A 162 -3.03 9.65 -14.33
CA ALA A 162 -3.93 10.79 -14.39
C ALA A 162 -3.36 12.00 -15.12
N ALA A 163 -2.03 12.10 -15.29
CA ALA A 163 -1.35 13.31 -15.78
C ALA A 163 -1.78 14.56 -14.97
N CYS A 164 -1.92 14.40 -13.65
CA CYS A 164 -2.32 15.47 -12.73
C CYS A 164 -1.14 16.36 -12.35
N SER A 165 -1.43 17.60 -11.96
CA SER A 165 -0.48 18.56 -11.39
C SER A 165 -0.65 18.73 -9.88
N SER A 166 -1.79 18.33 -9.34
CA SER A 166 -2.13 18.46 -7.93
C SER A 166 -2.99 17.31 -7.42
N ILE A 167 -2.69 16.86 -6.20
CA ILE A 167 -3.43 15.85 -5.45
C ILE A 167 -3.78 16.42 -4.08
N ASN A 168 -5.05 16.32 -3.68
CA ASN A 168 -5.49 16.67 -2.34
C ASN A 168 -6.01 15.42 -1.64
N LEU A 169 -5.48 15.18 -0.44
CA LEU A 169 -5.80 14.05 0.41
C LEU A 169 -6.20 14.56 1.80
N SER A 170 -7.33 14.10 2.31
CA SER A 170 -7.78 14.37 3.68
C SER A 170 -8.09 13.06 4.39
N LEU A 171 -7.50 12.88 5.56
CA LEU A 171 -7.77 11.73 6.43
C LEU A 171 -8.22 12.23 7.79
N SER A 172 -9.46 11.97 8.15
CA SER A 172 -10.05 12.47 9.39
C SER A 172 -10.75 11.40 10.20
N GLN A 173 -10.75 11.58 11.53
CA GLN A 173 -11.53 10.78 12.46
C GLN A 173 -12.66 11.62 13.04
N ASN A 174 -13.88 11.10 12.96
CA ASN A 174 -15.07 11.65 13.57
C ASN A 174 -15.71 10.58 14.47
N GLY A 175 -15.48 10.69 15.78
CA GLY A 175 -15.90 9.64 16.72
C GLY A 175 -15.22 8.30 16.44
N THR A 176 -15.99 7.29 16.05
CA THR A 176 -15.48 5.95 15.70
C THR A 176 -15.27 5.73 14.19
N GLU A 177 -15.58 6.73 13.38
CA GLU A 177 -15.47 6.63 11.91
C GLU A 177 -14.21 7.32 11.42
N LEU A 178 -13.53 6.66 10.47
CA LEU A 178 -12.43 7.22 9.69
C LEU A 178 -12.97 7.59 8.31
N ALA A 179 -12.72 8.82 7.90
CA ALA A 179 -13.07 9.33 6.57
C ALA A 179 -11.79 9.62 5.78
N LEU A 180 -11.77 9.17 4.53
CA LEU A 180 -10.71 9.43 3.57
C LEU A 180 -11.34 10.14 2.37
N ASP A 181 -10.91 11.37 2.12
CA ASP A 181 -11.27 12.13 0.92
C ASP A 181 -10.04 12.27 0.03
N TYR A 182 -10.20 12.00 -1.26
CA TYR A 182 -9.13 12.03 -2.24
C TYR A 182 -9.60 12.70 -3.53
N THR A 183 -8.83 13.65 -4.03
CA THR A 183 -9.09 14.30 -5.31
C THR A 183 -7.78 14.58 -6.03
N ASP A 184 -7.74 14.40 -7.34
CA ASP A 184 -6.70 14.90 -8.24
C ASP A 184 -7.31 15.75 -9.35
N ASP A 185 -6.48 16.58 -9.99
CA ASP A 185 -6.86 17.44 -11.11
C ASP A 185 -6.56 16.79 -12.48
N GLY A 186 -6.39 15.47 -12.50
CA GLY A 186 -6.03 14.74 -13.70
C GLY A 186 -7.22 14.46 -14.65
N ARG A 187 -6.94 13.74 -15.73
CA ARG A 187 -7.91 13.44 -16.79
C ARG A 187 -9.06 12.50 -16.38
N GLY A 188 -9.02 11.95 -15.14
CA GLY A 188 -9.99 10.97 -14.69
C GLY A 188 -9.96 9.65 -15.48
N PHE A 189 -10.91 8.76 -15.20
CA PHE A 189 -11.10 7.51 -15.94
C PHE A 189 -12.58 7.25 -16.20
N ASN A 190 -12.88 6.51 -17.26
CA ASN A 190 -14.25 6.08 -17.56
C ASN A 190 -14.46 4.67 -16.97
N PRO A 191 -15.31 4.50 -15.93
CA PRO A 191 -15.55 3.20 -15.30
C PRO A 191 -16.14 2.16 -16.26
N GLN A 192 -16.94 2.57 -17.27
CA GLN A 192 -17.56 1.67 -18.24
C GLN A 192 -16.55 1.09 -19.22
N ALA A 193 -15.54 1.86 -19.63
CA ALA A 193 -14.49 1.37 -20.51
C ALA A 193 -13.57 0.32 -19.85
N MET A 194 -13.50 0.29 -18.51
CA MET A 194 -12.72 -0.71 -17.78
C MET A 194 -13.47 -2.04 -17.58
N MET A 195 -14.79 -2.05 -17.61
CA MET A 195 -15.58 -3.29 -17.54
C MET A 195 -15.46 -4.13 -18.80
N ASP A 196 -15.18 -3.52 -19.94
CA ASP A 196 -15.00 -4.20 -21.24
C ASP A 196 -13.58 -4.71 -21.46
N CYS A 197 -12.60 -4.18 -20.74
CA CYS A 197 -11.20 -4.59 -20.80
C CYS A 197 -10.80 -5.52 -19.65
N GLY A 198 -11.52 -6.59 -19.38
CA GLY A 198 -11.28 -7.60 -18.34
C GLY A 198 -10.02 -7.37 -17.49
N MET A 199 -10.18 -7.35 -16.16
CA MET A 199 -9.05 -7.26 -15.22
C MET A 199 -7.99 -8.32 -15.56
N GLY A 200 -6.87 -7.87 -16.18
CA GLY A 200 -5.68 -8.67 -16.36
C GLY A 200 -4.88 -8.75 -15.04
#